data_d6aa1dbdcc97d5b15f40b84662b5756d
#
_entry.id   d6aa1dbdcc97d5b15f40b84662b5756d
#
_cell.length_a   1.000
_cell.length_b   1.000
_cell.length_c   1.000
_cell.angle_alpha   90.00
_cell.angle_beta   90.00
_cell.angle_gamma   90.00
#
_symmetry.space_group_name_H-M   'P 1'
#
loop_
_entity.id
_entity.type
_entity.pdbx_description
1 polymer ?
#
loop_
_entity_poly.entity_id
_entity_poly.type
_entity_poly.pdbx_seq_one_letter_code
_entity_poly.pdbx_strand_id
1 'polypeptide(L)'
;MLSNFFLSLALLFPNLTNDGFWLNKLKSTLHQPSGVQFLIDIEQKEFDKISTVTAQVKMRDTTEMLIIMDNETILISGDTIRTYNKATKQLIIDKIISEEFGLFTLIRGAMDPSYLVKSDIFKDKVLLRFNIDEYGYSGSIGVLKNGIPTTMSLSYAHNQVIDIDVKNFKVGVKKSDFLNLPKVHEIINLYE
;
A
#
# COMPACT_ATOMS: atom_id res chain seq x y z
N MET A 1 -38.62 22.19 37.49
CA MET A 1 -38.06 22.75 36.25
C MET A 1 -36.57 22.36 36.11
N LEU A 2 -36.27 21.12 35.78
CA LEU A 2 -34.90 20.60 35.61
C LEU A 2 -34.95 19.36 34.71
N SER A 3 -35.43 19.53 33.49
CA SER A 3 -35.57 18.36 32.58
C SER A 3 -35.21 18.62 31.12
N ASN A 4 -34.47 19.68 30.78
CA ASN A 4 -34.19 19.94 29.36
C ASN A 4 -32.70 20.26 29.08
N PHE A 5 -31.76 19.79 29.91
CA PHE A 5 -30.34 20.10 29.70
C PHE A 5 -29.47 18.91 29.21
N PHE A 6 -30.05 17.75 28.99
CA PHE A 6 -29.27 16.55 28.58
C PHE A 6 -29.41 16.15 27.10
N LEU A 7 -30.09 16.93 26.29
CA LEU A 7 -30.35 16.58 24.87
C LEU A 7 -29.44 17.30 23.84
N SER A 8 -28.50 18.12 24.26
CA SER A 8 -27.68 18.94 23.33
C SER A 8 -26.23 18.51 23.19
N LEU A 9 -25.79 17.44 23.87
CA LEU A 9 -24.38 17.01 23.81
C LEU A 9 -24.08 15.89 22.81
N ALA A 10 -25.09 15.34 22.15
CA ALA A 10 -24.95 14.25 21.20
C ALA A 10 -24.64 14.68 19.74
N LEU A 11 -24.56 15.99 19.47
CA LEU A 11 -24.39 16.52 18.11
C LEU A 11 -23.00 17.11 17.81
N LEU A 12 -22.02 16.92 18.68
CA LEU A 12 -20.68 17.46 18.48
C LEU A 12 -19.58 16.41 18.21
N PHE A 13 -19.94 15.14 18.07
CA PHE A 13 -19.02 14.20 17.49
C PHE A 13 -19.24 14.26 15.98
N PRO A 14 -18.26 14.79 15.18
CA PRO A 14 -18.30 14.55 13.75
C PRO A 14 -18.41 13.04 13.61
N ASN A 15 -19.34 12.57 12.82
CA ASN A 15 -19.41 11.18 12.39
C ASN A 15 -18.00 10.85 11.87
N LEU A 16 -17.20 10.19 12.71
CA LEU A 16 -16.07 9.43 12.26
C LEU A 16 -16.72 8.39 11.35
N THR A 17 -16.74 8.69 10.07
CA THR A 17 -17.27 7.76 9.08
C THR A 17 -16.53 6.46 9.33
N ASN A 18 -17.26 5.37 9.44
CA ASN A 18 -16.74 4.02 9.67
C ASN A 18 -15.55 3.70 8.73
N ASP A 19 -15.46 4.45 7.66
CA ASP A 19 -14.47 4.41 6.59
C ASP A 19 -13.07 4.81 7.05
N GLY A 20 -12.91 5.95 7.72
CA GLY A 20 -11.63 6.41 8.25
C GLY A 20 -11.08 5.50 9.36
N PHE A 21 -11.96 4.87 10.16
CA PHE A 21 -11.54 3.91 11.18
C PHE A 21 -10.79 2.71 10.59
N TRP A 22 -11.33 2.10 9.54
CA TRP A 22 -10.73 0.92 8.94
C TRP A 22 -9.44 1.23 8.16
N LEU A 23 -9.37 2.37 7.49
CA LEU A 23 -8.14 2.83 6.86
C LEU A 23 -7.05 3.09 7.89
N ASN A 24 -7.37 3.73 9.01
CA ASN A 24 -6.42 3.96 10.09
C ASN A 24 -5.95 2.64 10.72
N LYS A 25 -6.84 1.67 10.83
CA LYS A 25 -6.49 0.34 11.33
C LYS A 25 -5.55 -0.41 10.37
N LEU A 26 -5.77 -0.33 9.07
CA LEU A 26 -4.86 -0.83 8.05
C LEU A 26 -3.48 -0.16 8.18
N LYS A 27 -3.45 1.18 8.20
CA LYS A 27 -2.21 1.96 8.36
C LYS A 27 -1.45 1.55 9.61
N SER A 28 -2.10 1.48 10.76
CA SER A 28 -1.44 1.08 12.02
C SER A 28 -0.91 -0.35 11.98
N THR A 29 -1.55 -1.25 11.23
CA THR A 29 -1.11 -2.63 11.04
C THR A 29 0.11 -2.72 10.11
N LEU A 30 0.13 -1.94 9.05
CA LEU A 30 1.25 -1.90 8.10
C LEU A 30 2.48 -1.16 8.65
N HIS A 31 2.27 -0.11 9.45
CA HIS A 31 3.34 0.75 9.95
C HIS A 31 3.73 0.43 11.40
N GLN A 32 3.77 -0.85 11.77
CA GLN A 32 4.22 -1.26 13.11
C GLN A 32 5.72 -0.95 13.30
N PRO A 33 6.14 -0.51 14.51
CA PRO A 33 7.54 -0.17 14.80
C PRO A 33 8.53 -1.33 14.55
N SER A 34 8.07 -2.57 14.73
CA SER A 34 8.85 -3.79 14.45
C SER A 34 8.93 -4.12 12.95
N GLY A 35 8.22 -3.36 12.12
CA GLY A 35 8.04 -3.65 10.70
C GLY A 35 7.13 -4.84 10.43
N VAL A 36 6.78 -5.03 9.16
CA VAL A 36 5.94 -6.13 8.68
C VAL A 36 6.52 -6.74 7.42
N GLN A 37 6.20 -8.01 7.18
CA GLN A 37 6.54 -8.69 5.94
C GLN A 37 5.39 -9.58 5.48
N PHE A 38 5.21 -9.70 4.17
CA PHE A 38 4.18 -10.52 3.55
C PHE A 38 4.57 -10.87 2.10
N LEU A 39 3.88 -11.85 1.53
CA LEU A 39 3.94 -12.16 0.11
C LEU A 39 2.79 -11.46 -0.60
N ILE A 40 3.02 -11.06 -1.83
CA ILE A 40 1.98 -10.57 -2.74
C ILE A 40 2.05 -11.36 -4.05
N ASP A 41 0.88 -11.74 -4.54
CA ASP A 41 0.70 -12.15 -5.92
C ASP A 41 0.02 -11.00 -6.64
N ILE A 42 0.65 -10.49 -7.68
CA ILE A 42 0.18 -9.37 -8.49
C ILE A 42 -0.29 -9.94 -9.82
N GLU A 43 -1.52 -9.68 -10.19
CA GLU A 43 -2.03 -9.86 -11.53
C GLU A 43 -2.26 -8.47 -12.14
N GLN A 44 -1.59 -8.20 -13.25
CA GLN A 44 -1.76 -6.98 -14.02
C GLN A 44 -2.44 -7.32 -15.34
N LYS A 45 -3.58 -6.71 -15.57
CA LYS A 45 -4.31 -6.78 -16.82
C LYS A 45 -4.17 -5.46 -17.56
N GLU A 46 -3.61 -5.53 -18.76
CA GLU A 46 -3.49 -4.40 -19.68
C GLU A 46 -4.10 -4.79 -21.03
N PHE A 47 -5.28 -4.23 -21.33
CA PHE A 47 -6.07 -4.61 -22.51
C PHE A 47 -6.35 -6.13 -22.52
N ASP A 48 -5.79 -6.86 -23.49
CA ASP A 48 -5.94 -8.32 -23.63
C ASP A 48 -4.75 -9.11 -23.06
N LYS A 49 -3.79 -8.43 -22.43
CA LYS A 49 -2.62 -9.09 -21.83
C LYS A 49 -2.78 -9.21 -20.34
N ILE A 50 -2.43 -10.38 -19.82
CA ILE A 50 -2.36 -10.64 -18.37
C ILE A 50 -0.92 -11.01 -18.06
N SER A 51 -0.35 -10.38 -17.05
CA SER A 51 0.94 -10.72 -16.46
C SER A 51 0.79 -10.97 -14.97
N THR A 52 1.57 -11.91 -14.45
CA THR A 52 1.56 -12.25 -13.02
C THR A 52 2.96 -12.20 -12.45
N VAL A 53 3.09 -11.66 -11.24
CA VAL A 53 4.35 -11.57 -10.50
C VAL A 53 4.09 -11.89 -9.05
N THR A 54 4.94 -12.73 -8.46
CA THR A 54 4.99 -12.92 -7.01
C THR A 54 6.15 -12.13 -6.41
N ALA A 55 5.90 -11.44 -5.31
CA ALA A 55 6.92 -10.68 -4.61
C ALA A 55 6.84 -10.86 -3.08
N GLN A 56 8.00 -10.79 -2.42
CA GLN A 56 8.08 -10.60 -0.98
C GLN A 56 8.18 -9.11 -0.68
N VAL A 57 7.30 -8.61 0.17
CA VAL A 57 7.32 -7.23 0.65
C VAL A 57 7.79 -7.22 2.10
N LYS A 58 8.73 -6.33 2.42
CA LYS A 58 9.15 -5.99 3.78
C LYS A 58 9.01 -4.49 3.95
N MET A 59 8.39 -4.05 5.02
CA MET A 59 8.23 -2.64 5.34
C MET A 59 8.68 -2.38 6.77
N ARG A 60 9.35 -1.26 6.98
CA ARG A 60 9.73 -0.76 8.28
C ARG A 60 9.42 0.73 8.33
N ASP A 61 8.53 1.11 9.26
CA ASP A 61 7.95 2.44 9.34
C ASP A 61 7.24 2.89 8.02
N THR A 62 7.08 4.18 7.84
CA THR A 62 6.42 4.75 6.65
C THR A 62 7.37 5.01 5.49
N THR A 63 8.68 4.87 5.70
CA THR A 63 9.71 5.37 4.78
C THR A 63 10.52 4.28 4.11
N GLU A 64 10.60 3.08 4.72
CA GLU A 64 11.40 1.98 4.18
C GLU A 64 10.51 0.84 3.68
N MET A 65 10.63 0.49 2.41
CA MET A 65 9.99 -0.67 1.80
C MET A 65 10.95 -1.40 0.87
N LEU A 66 11.04 -2.72 1.03
CA LEU A 66 11.82 -3.61 0.18
C LEU A 66 10.87 -4.60 -0.49
N ILE A 67 10.91 -4.66 -1.82
CA ILE A 67 10.15 -5.60 -2.65
C ILE A 67 11.14 -6.50 -3.36
N ILE A 68 11.02 -7.81 -3.15
CA ILE A 68 11.91 -8.81 -3.72
C ILE A 68 11.10 -9.69 -4.67
N MET A 69 11.43 -9.62 -5.95
CA MET A 69 10.91 -10.46 -7.02
C MET A 69 12.01 -11.38 -7.57
N ASP A 70 11.67 -12.30 -8.43
CA ASP A 70 12.66 -13.24 -9.01
C ASP A 70 13.78 -12.51 -9.75
N ASN A 71 13.44 -11.55 -10.61
CA ASN A 71 14.39 -10.84 -11.48
C ASN A 71 14.83 -9.48 -10.95
N GLU A 72 14.12 -8.92 -9.97
CA GLU A 72 14.35 -7.56 -9.49
C GLU A 72 14.24 -7.46 -7.98
N THR A 73 14.89 -6.44 -7.44
CA THR A 73 14.71 -6.01 -6.05
C THR A 73 14.54 -4.51 -6.04
N ILE A 74 13.46 -4.03 -5.44
CA ILE A 74 13.16 -2.61 -5.31
C ILE A 74 13.30 -2.22 -3.85
N LEU A 75 14.18 -1.27 -3.56
CA LEU A 75 14.34 -0.67 -2.25
C LEU A 75 13.88 0.78 -2.30
N ILE A 76 12.89 1.10 -1.51
CA ILE A 76 12.40 2.46 -1.29
C ILE A 76 12.89 2.92 0.08
N SER A 77 13.53 4.09 0.13
CA SER A 77 14.01 4.70 1.36
C SER A 77 13.82 6.22 1.28
N GLY A 78 12.87 6.73 2.07
CA GLY A 78 12.42 8.12 1.96
C GLY A 78 11.77 8.38 0.59
N ASP A 79 12.32 9.33 -0.15
CA ASP A 79 11.91 9.71 -1.51
C ASP A 79 12.68 8.99 -2.63
N THR A 80 13.64 8.15 -2.25
CA THR A 80 14.51 7.47 -3.21
C THR A 80 14.02 6.05 -3.48
N ILE A 81 13.91 5.70 -4.76
CA ILE A 81 13.68 4.34 -5.23
C ILE A 81 14.95 3.79 -5.87
N ARG A 82 15.34 2.58 -5.50
CA ARG A 82 16.48 1.85 -6.04
C ARG A 82 16.00 0.53 -6.60
N THR A 83 16.06 0.36 -7.90
CA THR A 83 15.70 -0.87 -8.60
C THR A 83 16.95 -1.61 -9.02
N TYR A 84 17.17 -2.78 -8.45
CA TYR A 84 18.26 -3.67 -8.81
C TYR A 84 17.77 -4.78 -9.72
N ASN A 85 18.28 -4.83 -10.97
CA ASN A 85 18.03 -5.92 -11.89
C ASN A 85 19.06 -7.03 -11.67
N LYS A 86 18.61 -8.24 -11.33
CA LYS A 86 19.49 -9.37 -11.00
C LYS A 86 20.21 -9.95 -12.20
N ALA A 87 19.61 -9.90 -13.40
CA ALA A 87 20.18 -10.46 -14.62
C ALA A 87 21.32 -9.59 -15.15
N THR A 88 21.11 -8.29 -15.25
CA THR A 88 22.11 -7.33 -15.75
C THR A 88 23.04 -6.82 -14.66
N LYS A 89 22.69 -7.01 -13.37
CA LYS A 89 23.37 -6.46 -12.18
C LYS A 89 23.46 -4.93 -12.22
N GLN A 90 22.45 -4.29 -12.81
CA GLN A 90 22.30 -2.85 -12.87
C GLN A 90 21.49 -2.35 -11.68
N LEU A 91 21.87 -1.20 -11.16
CA LEU A 91 21.13 -0.45 -10.16
C LEU A 91 20.63 0.86 -10.78
N ILE A 92 19.32 1.02 -10.84
CA ILE A 92 18.68 2.27 -11.24
C ILE A 92 18.29 3.00 -9.97
N ILE A 93 18.67 4.27 -9.86
CA ILE A 93 18.31 5.15 -8.76
C ILE A 93 17.42 6.26 -9.31
N ASP A 94 16.25 6.42 -8.70
CA ASP A 94 15.25 7.38 -9.12
C ASP A 94 14.55 8.02 -7.91
N LYS A 95 13.73 9.02 -8.14
CA LYS A 95 12.86 9.65 -7.13
C LYS A 95 11.44 9.12 -7.22
N ILE A 96 10.82 8.97 -6.05
CA ILE A 96 9.38 8.84 -5.97
C ILE A 96 8.78 10.24 -6.16
N ILE A 97 7.92 10.38 -7.15
CA ILE A 97 7.11 11.58 -7.31
C ILE A 97 6.03 11.52 -6.23
N SER A 98 6.19 12.35 -5.19
CA SER A 98 5.41 12.29 -3.95
C SER A 98 3.92 12.58 -4.15
N GLU A 99 3.55 13.20 -5.24
CA GLU A 99 2.18 13.58 -5.57
C GLU A 99 1.44 12.52 -6.40
N GLU A 100 2.15 11.50 -6.91
CA GLU A 100 1.52 10.43 -7.69
C GLU A 100 0.99 9.31 -6.80
N PHE A 101 -0.31 9.04 -6.94
CA PHE A 101 -0.89 7.81 -6.41
C PHE A 101 -0.50 6.63 -7.31
N GLY A 102 0.06 5.58 -6.73
CA GLY A 102 0.50 4.42 -7.48
C GLY A 102 0.52 3.15 -6.64
N LEU A 103 1.03 2.08 -7.23
CA LEU A 103 1.13 0.76 -6.62
C LEU A 103 1.81 0.79 -5.25
N PHE A 104 2.90 1.54 -5.11
CA PHE A 104 3.64 1.65 -3.85
C PHE A 104 2.83 2.36 -2.76
N THR A 105 2.05 3.38 -3.11
CA THR A 105 1.14 4.08 -2.21
C THR A 105 0.05 3.13 -1.70
N LEU A 106 -0.49 2.31 -2.60
CA LEU A 106 -1.50 1.30 -2.27
C LEU A 106 -0.93 0.23 -1.32
N ILE A 107 0.22 -0.36 -1.64
CA ILE A 107 0.87 -1.40 -0.82
C ILE A 107 1.23 -0.86 0.59
N ARG A 108 1.65 0.39 0.69
CA ARG A 108 1.94 1.06 1.97
C ARG A 108 0.69 1.41 2.77
N GLY A 109 -0.49 1.33 2.17
CA GLY A 109 -1.71 1.86 2.79
C GLY A 109 -1.63 3.37 3.04
N ALA A 110 -0.79 4.08 2.27
CA ALA A 110 -0.55 5.52 2.44
C ALA A 110 -1.60 6.40 1.72
N MET A 111 -2.78 5.86 1.49
CA MET A 111 -3.89 6.54 0.84
C MET A 111 -4.45 7.67 1.72
N ASP A 112 -4.78 8.82 1.10
CA ASP A 112 -5.51 9.89 1.78
C ASP A 112 -6.94 9.43 2.12
N PRO A 113 -7.44 9.67 3.34
CA PRO A 113 -8.80 9.33 3.71
C PRO A 113 -9.87 9.99 2.83
N SER A 114 -9.59 11.14 2.23
CA SER A 114 -10.52 11.84 1.34
C SER A 114 -10.87 11.07 0.07
N TYR A 115 -10.04 10.12 -0.34
CA TYR A 115 -10.30 9.25 -1.49
C TYR A 115 -11.27 8.10 -1.18
N LEU A 116 -11.56 7.84 0.10
CA LEU A 116 -12.51 6.80 0.46
C LEU A 116 -13.93 7.18 0.08
N VAL A 117 -14.57 6.30 -0.69
CA VAL A 117 -15.95 6.46 -1.11
C VAL A 117 -16.89 5.69 -0.17
N LYS A 118 -16.48 4.47 0.25
CA LYS A 118 -17.34 3.56 1.00
C LYS A 118 -16.56 2.44 1.65
N SER A 119 -17.04 1.98 2.83
CA SER A 119 -16.61 0.73 3.46
C SER A 119 -17.76 -0.28 3.49
N ASP A 120 -17.60 -1.41 2.81
CA ASP A 120 -18.54 -2.52 2.88
C ASP A 120 -18.06 -3.50 3.97
N ILE A 121 -18.83 -3.63 5.05
CA ILE A 121 -18.49 -4.45 6.21
C ILE A 121 -19.09 -5.84 6.07
N PHE A 122 -18.25 -6.86 6.02
CA PHE A 122 -18.63 -8.28 6.06
C PHE A 122 -18.36 -8.89 7.44
N LYS A 123 -18.72 -10.17 7.62
CA LYS A 123 -18.51 -10.87 8.89
C LYS A 123 -17.05 -10.83 9.36
N ASP A 124 -16.11 -11.14 8.48
CA ASP A 124 -14.69 -11.34 8.82
C ASP A 124 -13.75 -10.30 8.20
N LYS A 125 -14.23 -9.54 7.23
CA LYS A 125 -13.45 -8.55 6.49
C LYS A 125 -14.23 -7.29 6.20
N VAL A 126 -13.51 -6.25 5.81
CA VAL A 126 -14.04 -4.98 5.32
C VAL A 126 -13.43 -4.71 3.96
N LEU A 127 -14.22 -4.23 3.03
CA LEU A 127 -13.75 -3.77 1.73
C LEU A 127 -13.83 -2.24 1.70
N LEU A 128 -12.67 -1.60 1.68
CA LEU A 128 -12.52 -0.15 1.52
C LEU A 128 -12.52 0.15 0.03
N ARG A 129 -13.48 0.94 -0.44
CA ARG A 129 -13.53 1.40 -1.83
C ARG A 129 -13.05 2.84 -1.90
N PHE A 130 -12.22 3.14 -2.90
CA PHE A 130 -11.69 4.47 -3.12
C PHE A 130 -11.86 4.91 -4.57
N ASN A 131 -11.89 6.23 -4.76
CA ASN A 131 -11.87 6.88 -6.06
C ASN A 131 -10.95 8.10 -5.99
N ILE A 132 -10.14 8.30 -7.02
CA ILE A 132 -9.19 9.41 -7.14
C ILE A 132 -9.47 10.08 -8.49
N ASP A 133 -10.45 10.99 -8.46
CA ASP A 133 -10.98 11.66 -9.67
C ASP A 133 -9.90 12.39 -10.46
N GLU A 134 -8.92 12.95 -9.76
CA GLU A 134 -7.79 13.68 -10.34
C GLU A 134 -6.98 12.83 -11.34
N TYR A 135 -6.85 11.53 -11.07
CA TYR A 135 -6.12 10.60 -11.94
C TYR A 135 -7.04 9.66 -12.71
N GLY A 136 -8.34 9.69 -12.47
CA GLY A 136 -9.28 8.71 -13.00
C GLY A 136 -9.06 7.31 -12.44
N TYR A 137 -8.48 7.18 -11.24
CA TYR A 137 -8.19 5.91 -10.60
C TYR A 137 -9.32 5.51 -9.65
N SER A 138 -9.61 4.22 -9.61
CA SER A 138 -10.53 3.66 -8.63
C SER A 138 -10.04 2.29 -8.17
N GLY A 139 -10.52 1.85 -7.01
CA GLY A 139 -10.09 0.55 -6.52
C GLY A 139 -10.68 0.18 -5.18
N SER A 140 -10.08 -0.85 -4.59
CA SER A 140 -10.49 -1.35 -3.29
C SER A 140 -9.35 -2.01 -2.52
N ILE A 141 -9.47 -2.01 -1.18
CA ILE A 141 -8.58 -2.73 -0.28
C ILE A 141 -9.43 -3.62 0.62
N GLY A 142 -9.20 -4.92 0.57
CA GLY A 142 -9.76 -5.90 1.48
C GLY A 142 -8.92 -5.97 2.75
N VAL A 143 -9.56 -5.78 3.91
CA VAL A 143 -8.89 -5.74 5.22
C VAL A 143 -9.61 -6.67 6.19
N LEU A 144 -8.88 -7.53 6.89
CA LEU A 144 -9.44 -8.29 8.00
C LEU A 144 -9.79 -7.37 9.18
N LYS A 145 -10.68 -7.81 10.06
CA LYS A 145 -11.06 -7.01 11.24
C LYS A 145 -9.92 -6.68 12.22
N ASN A 146 -8.80 -7.36 12.11
CA ASN A 146 -7.57 -7.04 12.86
C ASN A 146 -6.64 -6.05 12.13
N GLY A 147 -7.01 -5.57 10.92
CA GLY A 147 -6.24 -4.60 10.15
C GLY A 147 -5.30 -5.20 9.10
N ILE A 148 -5.19 -6.53 9.02
CA ILE A 148 -4.33 -7.19 8.03
C ILE A 148 -4.95 -7.07 6.64
N PRO A 149 -4.22 -6.55 5.63
CA PRO A 149 -4.70 -6.53 4.25
C PRO A 149 -4.77 -7.95 3.68
N THR A 150 -5.77 -8.19 2.82
CA THR A 150 -5.94 -9.48 2.13
C THR A 150 -5.90 -9.34 0.62
N THR A 151 -6.46 -8.25 0.10
CA THR A 151 -6.52 -7.98 -1.33
C THR A 151 -6.38 -6.49 -1.57
N MET A 152 -5.85 -6.10 -2.72
CA MET A 152 -5.88 -4.72 -3.20
C MET A 152 -6.18 -4.74 -4.69
N SER A 153 -6.96 -3.79 -5.18
CA SER A 153 -7.27 -3.64 -6.60
C SER A 153 -7.17 -2.19 -6.99
N LEU A 154 -6.57 -1.91 -8.13
CA LEU A 154 -6.41 -0.58 -8.71
C LEU A 154 -6.76 -0.63 -10.19
N SER A 155 -7.80 0.09 -10.58
CA SER A 155 -8.11 0.41 -11.97
C SER A 155 -7.56 1.80 -12.26
N TYR A 156 -6.68 1.92 -13.25
CA TYR A 156 -5.97 3.17 -13.57
C TYR A 156 -6.18 3.64 -15.01
N ALA A 157 -6.88 2.84 -15.84
CA ALA A 157 -7.36 3.25 -17.15
C ALA A 157 -8.41 2.25 -17.65
N HIS A 158 -9.01 2.53 -18.80
CA HIS A 158 -9.94 1.59 -19.43
C HIS A 158 -9.23 0.26 -19.75
N ASN A 159 -9.75 -0.84 -19.21
CA ASN A 159 -9.16 -2.18 -19.33
C ASN A 159 -7.73 -2.34 -18.76
N GLN A 160 -7.35 -1.49 -17.78
CA GLN A 160 -6.08 -1.61 -17.09
C GLN A 160 -6.32 -1.72 -15.59
N VAL A 161 -6.04 -2.89 -15.04
CA VAL A 161 -6.30 -3.24 -13.64
C VAL A 161 -5.09 -3.95 -13.07
N ILE A 162 -4.75 -3.63 -11.84
CA ILE A 162 -3.81 -4.38 -11.02
C ILE A 162 -4.60 -4.98 -9.85
N ASP A 163 -4.55 -6.29 -9.72
CA ASP A 163 -5.09 -7.02 -8.57
C ASP A 163 -3.94 -7.64 -7.77
N ILE A 164 -4.02 -7.53 -6.46
CA ILE A 164 -2.99 -8.00 -5.53
C ILE A 164 -3.65 -8.86 -4.47
N ASP A 165 -3.16 -10.09 -4.31
CA ASP A 165 -3.46 -10.96 -3.18
C ASP A 165 -2.33 -10.88 -2.15
N VAL A 166 -2.67 -10.62 -0.89
CA VAL A 166 -1.72 -10.56 0.23
C VAL A 166 -1.76 -11.87 1.00
N LYS A 167 -0.58 -12.47 1.20
CA LYS A 167 -0.42 -13.77 1.87
C LYS A 167 0.68 -13.72 2.93
N ASN A 168 0.62 -14.64 3.87
CA ASN A 168 1.70 -14.88 4.85
C ASN A 168 2.14 -13.62 5.63
N PHE A 169 1.19 -12.76 5.99
CA PHE A 169 1.47 -11.56 6.78
C PHE A 169 2.10 -11.90 8.12
N LYS A 170 3.23 -11.27 8.43
CA LYS A 170 3.98 -11.42 9.69
C LYS A 170 4.48 -10.07 10.17
N VAL A 171 4.54 -9.92 11.49
CA VAL A 171 5.15 -8.78 12.16
C VAL A 171 6.62 -9.10 12.46
N GLY A 172 7.48 -8.11 12.28
CA GLY A 172 8.92 -8.20 12.54
C GLY A 172 9.74 -8.26 11.25
N VAL A 173 10.63 -7.27 11.10
CA VAL A 173 11.62 -7.17 10.01
C VAL A 173 12.93 -6.67 10.57
N LYS A 174 14.06 -7.22 10.13
CA LYS A 174 15.37 -6.78 10.58
C LYS A 174 15.83 -5.57 9.79
N LYS A 175 16.45 -4.59 10.46
CA LYS A 175 17.08 -3.43 9.80
C LYS A 175 18.11 -3.86 8.74
N SER A 176 18.85 -4.94 9.01
CA SER A 176 19.83 -5.51 8.08
C SER A 176 19.23 -5.95 6.74
N ASP A 177 17.93 -6.23 6.68
CA ASP A 177 17.27 -6.64 5.44
C ASP A 177 17.27 -5.53 4.38
N PHE A 178 17.36 -4.27 4.80
CA PHE A 178 17.36 -3.08 3.93
C PHE A 178 18.76 -2.56 3.56
N LEU A 179 19.81 -3.14 4.14
CA LEU A 179 21.19 -2.63 3.98
C LEU A 179 22.00 -3.33 2.90
N ASN A 180 21.58 -4.50 2.46
CA ASN A 180 22.38 -5.38 1.61
C ASN A 180 21.84 -5.39 0.17
N LEU A 181 22.25 -4.41 -0.63
CA LEU A 181 22.14 -4.55 -2.08
C LEU A 181 23.27 -5.47 -2.58
N PRO A 182 22.99 -6.35 -3.56
CA PRO A 182 24.00 -7.20 -4.16
C PRO A 182 25.10 -6.37 -4.85
N LYS A 183 26.21 -7.04 -5.23
CA LYS A 183 27.28 -6.39 -6.01
C LYS A 183 26.72 -5.85 -7.32
N VAL A 184 26.86 -4.55 -7.52
CA VAL A 184 26.39 -3.81 -8.69
C VAL A 184 27.52 -3.75 -9.73
N HIS A 185 27.21 -3.93 -11.01
CA HIS A 185 28.13 -3.74 -12.12
C HIS A 185 28.01 -2.34 -12.73
N GLU A 186 26.79 -1.79 -12.76
CA GLU A 186 26.49 -0.50 -13.36
C GLU A 186 25.46 0.23 -12.53
N ILE A 187 25.63 1.53 -12.35
CA ILE A 187 24.69 2.41 -11.67
C ILE A 187 24.17 3.42 -12.69
N ILE A 188 22.85 3.48 -12.84
CA ILE A 188 22.15 4.49 -13.63
C ILE A 188 21.41 5.40 -12.64
N ASN A 189 21.84 6.66 -12.57
CA ASN A 189 21.24 7.65 -11.72
C ASN A 189 20.33 8.57 -12.54
N LEU A 190 19.03 8.55 -12.29
CA LEU A 190 18.04 9.38 -12.98
C LEU A 190 17.74 10.69 -12.24
N TYR A 191 18.50 10.97 -11.18
CA TYR A 191 18.38 12.21 -10.38
C TYR A 191 19.02 13.44 -11.05
N GLU A 192 19.82 13.24 -12.09
CA GLU A 192 20.60 14.31 -12.73
C GLU A 192 19.91 14.88 -13.95
#